data_45df6f0fc24a25b452eeb3ccb306ae7c
#
_entry.id   45df6f0fc24a25b452eeb3ccb306ae7c
#
_cell.length_a   1.000
_cell.length_b   1.000
_cell.length_c   1.000
_cell.angle_alpha   90.00
_cell.angle_beta   90.00
_cell.angle_gamma   90.00
#
_symmetry.space_group_name_H-M   'P 1'
#
loop_
_entity.id
_entity.type
_entity.pdbx_description
1 polymer ?
#
loop_
_entity_poly.entity_id
_entity_poly.type
_entity_poly.pdbx_seq_one_letter_code
_entity_poly.pdbx_strand_id
1 'polypeptide(L)'
;MRNNTLLSNWGSFVPRLAVSVTLMLVCLCGCNAAQPEDSKPNGSKHHMLTIYGYNYTNRYIDQFYVNGQGGSNMDLSTPTAGGGKGTCCVDWTDEVPLPQKVTVRWVVSACMQKVTNSNGRTREVPVHTFKEQEVELNSPVPKDPEYFEVHFYLDDHIEVAISATPSKPRLKLDPTRADPDDVQYPKCKGAL
;
A
#
# COMPACT_ATOMS: atom_id res chain seq x y z
N MET A 1 7.41 -13.40 57.77
CA MET A 1 8.60 -13.95 58.44
C MET A 1 9.80 -13.86 57.52
N ARG A 2 10.88 -13.21 58.03
CA ARG A 2 12.29 -13.17 57.57
C ARG A 2 12.55 -12.64 56.14
N ASN A 3 12.91 -11.38 55.97
CA ASN A 3 14.22 -10.74 56.12
C ASN A 3 15.40 -11.56 55.60
N ASN A 4 16.10 -10.99 54.60
CA ASN A 4 17.54 -10.81 54.66
C ASN A 4 18.03 -9.82 53.58
N THR A 5 18.42 -8.68 54.08
CA THR A 5 19.37 -7.70 53.56
C THR A 5 20.78 -8.27 53.52
N LEU A 6 21.56 -7.98 52.50
CA LEU A 6 23.02 -7.83 52.60
C LEU A 6 23.53 -6.78 51.64
N LEU A 7 23.98 -5.70 52.22
CA LEU A 7 24.88 -4.69 51.70
C LEU A 7 26.30 -5.27 51.58
N SER A 8 27.03 -4.91 50.53
CA SER A 8 28.48 -4.77 50.64
C SER A 8 28.99 -3.73 49.64
N ASN A 9 29.44 -2.72 50.24
CA ASN A 9 30.28 -1.62 49.87
C ASN A 9 31.70 -2.10 49.50
N TRP A 10 32.41 -1.35 48.70
CA TRP A 10 33.86 -1.12 48.55
C TRP A 10 34.16 -0.86 47.09
N GLY A 11 34.86 0.16 46.62
CA GLY A 11 35.77 1.10 47.24
C GLY A 11 36.40 1.88 46.09
N SER A 12 36.62 3.10 46.34
CA SER A 12 37.30 4.07 45.49
C SER A 12 38.73 3.64 45.10
N PHE A 13 39.08 3.83 43.82
CA PHE A 13 40.47 4.11 43.46
C PHE A 13 40.51 5.11 42.29
N VAL A 14 40.97 6.30 42.60
CA VAL A 14 41.45 7.30 41.66
C VAL A 14 42.97 7.17 41.59
N PRO A 15 43.59 7.22 40.45
CA PRO A 15 44.83 7.95 40.34
C PRO A 15 44.77 9.09 39.31
N ARG A 16 45.12 10.24 39.79
CA ARG A 16 45.57 11.39 39.02
C ARG A 16 46.86 11.04 38.33
N LEU A 17 47.00 11.37 37.03
CA LEU A 17 48.29 11.70 36.45
C LEU A 17 48.08 12.50 35.16
N ALA A 18 48.48 13.72 35.28
CA ALA A 18 49.48 14.45 34.46
C ALA A 18 49.05 14.96 33.08
N VAL A 19 48.91 16.24 33.10
CA VAL A 19 48.99 17.26 32.05
C VAL A 19 50.14 16.99 31.08
N SER A 20 49.80 16.96 29.76
CA SER A 20 50.76 17.29 28.73
C SER A 20 50.06 18.16 27.68
N VAL A 21 50.28 19.45 27.82
CA VAL A 21 50.00 20.47 26.82
C VAL A 21 51.01 20.33 25.71
N THR A 22 50.59 19.82 24.56
CA THR A 22 51.37 19.91 23.34
C THR A 22 50.61 20.83 22.39
N LEU A 23 51.10 22.05 22.35
CA LEU A 23 50.70 23.09 21.41
C LEU A 23 51.17 22.70 20.04
N MET A 24 50.29 22.19 19.16
CA MET A 24 50.63 21.94 17.75
C MET A 24 49.92 22.96 16.89
N LEU A 25 50.68 23.96 16.51
CA LEU A 25 50.33 24.99 15.53
C LEU A 25 50.20 24.28 14.16
N VAL A 26 49.02 24.04 13.69
CA VAL A 26 48.79 23.53 12.34
C VAL A 26 48.30 24.65 11.45
N CYS A 27 49.10 24.93 10.46
CA CYS A 27 48.89 25.90 9.39
C CYS A 27 47.55 25.75 8.71
N LEU A 28 46.73 26.81 8.75
CA LEU A 28 45.55 27.02 7.93
C LEU A 28 45.99 27.33 6.49
N CYS A 29 46.35 26.31 5.71
CA CYS A 29 46.34 26.42 4.26
C CYS A 29 44.91 26.20 3.81
N GLY A 30 44.17 27.28 3.63
CA GLY A 30 42.86 27.28 3.00
C GLY A 30 42.98 26.89 1.53
N CYS A 31 42.88 25.61 1.21
CA CYS A 31 42.49 25.19 -0.13
C CYS A 31 40.96 25.30 -0.21
N ASN A 32 40.50 26.42 -0.75
CA ASN A 32 39.17 26.46 -1.37
C ASN A 32 39.20 25.54 -2.59
N ALA A 33 39.09 24.24 -2.38
CA ALA A 33 38.65 23.36 -3.42
C ALA A 33 37.17 23.71 -3.64
N ALA A 34 36.88 24.41 -4.74
CA ALA A 34 35.54 24.48 -5.28
C ALA A 34 35.06 23.03 -5.37
N GLN A 35 34.13 22.64 -4.50
CA GLN A 35 33.41 21.40 -4.69
C GLN A 35 32.75 21.51 -6.07
N PRO A 36 32.98 20.55 -6.97
CA PRO A 36 32.13 20.46 -8.13
C PRO A 36 30.71 20.34 -7.57
N GLU A 37 29.82 21.23 -8.01
CA GLU A 37 28.38 21.02 -7.81
C GLU A 37 28.13 19.63 -8.34
N ASP A 38 27.88 18.68 -7.43
CA ASP A 38 27.29 17.42 -7.77
C ASP A 38 26.00 17.76 -8.51
N SER A 39 26.10 17.73 -9.84
CA SER A 39 24.93 17.59 -10.68
C SER A 39 24.26 16.31 -10.16
N LYS A 40 23.27 16.49 -9.25
CA LYS A 40 22.39 15.40 -8.84
C LYS A 40 22.04 14.64 -10.11
N PRO A 41 22.35 13.35 -10.21
CA PRO A 41 21.79 12.57 -11.29
C PRO A 41 20.29 12.80 -11.21
N ASN A 42 19.66 13.02 -12.35
CA ASN A 42 18.20 13.04 -12.50
C ASN A 42 17.72 11.68 -11.98
N GLY A 43 17.67 11.52 -10.65
CA GLY A 43 17.21 10.31 -10.02
C GLY A 43 15.73 10.19 -10.34
N SER A 44 15.35 9.07 -10.92
CA SER A 44 13.96 8.72 -11.11
C SER A 44 13.20 8.97 -9.81
N LYS A 45 12.07 9.64 -9.92
CA LYS A 45 11.18 9.76 -8.79
C LYS A 45 10.37 8.49 -8.67
N HIS A 46 10.61 7.76 -7.61
CA HIS A 46 9.74 6.68 -7.16
C HIS A 46 8.59 7.26 -6.34
N HIS A 47 7.39 6.87 -6.67
CA HIS A 47 6.17 7.29 -6.01
C HIS A 47 5.46 6.07 -5.44
N MET A 48 5.14 6.13 -4.15
CA MET A 48 4.32 5.11 -3.48
C MET A 48 2.86 5.58 -3.54
N LEU A 49 2.14 5.11 -4.57
CA LEU A 49 0.78 5.58 -4.83
C LEU A 49 -0.24 4.80 -4.00
N THR A 50 -1.15 5.52 -3.37
CA THR A 50 -2.31 4.92 -2.69
C THR A 50 -3.25 4.31 -3.73
N ILE A 51 -3.54 3.02 -3.60
CA ILE A 51 -4.51 2.34 -4.47
C ILE A 51 -5.92 2.78 -4.07
N TYR A 52 -6.71 3.25 -5.03
CA TYR A 52 -8.08 3.70 -4.82
C TYR A 52 -9.02 3.09 -5.86
N GLY A 53 -10.09 2.41 -5.41
CA GLY A 53 -10.99 1.68 -6.28
C GLY A 53 -12.32 2.40 -6.51
N TYR A 54 -12.84 2.28 -7.74
CA TYR A 54 -14.17 2.73 -8.18
C TYR A 54 -14.97 1.52 -8.66
N ASN A 55 -16.07 1.22 -8.00
CA ASN A 55 -16.90 0.08 -8.30
C ASN A 55 -18.22 0.51 -8.98
N TYR A 56 -18.25 0.47 -10.30
CA TYR A 56 -19.45 0.76 -11.10
C TYR A 56 -20.28 -0.50 -11.40
N THR A 57 -19.84 -1.67 -10.90
CA THR A 57 -20.57 -2.93 -11.05
C THR A 57 -21.85 -2.91 -10.20
N ASN A 58 -22.62 -3.98 -10.23
CA ASN A 58 -23.80 -4.18 -9.41
C ASN A 58 -23.56 -5.13 -8.22
N ARG A 59 -22.29 -5.37 -7.85
CA ARG A 59 -21.90 -6.28 -6.77
C ARG A 59 -20.76 -5.70 -5.96
N TYR A 60 -20.69 -6.08 -4.70
CA TYR A 60 -19.52 -5.87 -3.86
C TYR A 60 -18.29 -6.59 -4.44
N ILE A 61 -17.12 -6.00 -4.34
CA ILE A 61 -15.84 -6.61 -4.69
C ILE A 61 -15.03 -6.82 -3.41
N ASP A 62 -14.91 -8.07 -2.98
CA ASP A 62 -14.24 -8.43 -1.73
C ASP A 62 -12.78 -8.03 -1.69
N GLN A 63 -12.09 -8.17 -2.82
CA GLN A 63 -10.67 -7.98 -2.88
C GLN A 63 -10.22 -7.74 -4.32
N PHE A 64 -9.27 -6.83 -4.49
CA PHE A 64 -8.56 -6.65 -5.75
C PHE A 64 -7.08 -6.37 -5.54
N TYR A 65 -6.30 -6.50 -6.59
CA TYR A 65 -4.86 -6.31 -6.58
C TYR A 65 -4.42 -5.55 -7.83
N VAL A 66 -3.37 -4.75 -7.68
CA VAL A 66 -2.68 -4.03 -8.76
C VAL A 66 -1.22 -4.45 -8.72
N ASN A 67 -0.72 -5.10 -9.77
CA ASN A 67 0.64 -5.65 -9.82
C ASN A 67 0.99 -6.50 -8.58
N GLY A 68 0.01 -7.25 -8.05
CA GLY A 68 0.17 -8.06 -6.84
C GLY A 68 0.02 -7.30 -5.52
N GLN A 69 -0.05 -5.98 -5.52
CA GLN A 69 -0.32 -5.18 -4.33
C GLN A 69 -1.83 -5.13 -4.05
N GLY A 70 -2.21 -5.43 -2.80
CA GLY A 70 -3.61 -5.49 -2.42
C GLY A 70 -4.27 -4.12 -2.36
N GLY A 71 -5.38 -3.97 -3.06
CA GLY A 71 -6.37 -2.93 -2.81
C GLY A 71 -7.27 -3.31 -1.63
N SER A 72 -8.22 -2.44 -1.28
CA SER A 72 -9.24 -2.76 -0.29
C SER A 72 -10.40 -3.54 -0.91
N ASN A 73 -11.32 -3.98 -0.06
CA ASN A 73 -12.68 -4.29 -0.49
C ASN A 73 -13.39 -3.03 -1.00
N MET A 74 -14.40 -3.21 -1.83
CA MET A 74 -15.12 -2.11 -2.46
C MET A 74 -16.63 -2.31 -2.42
N ASP A 75 -17.28 -1.37 -1.76
CA ASP A 75 -18.70 -1.13 -1.88
C ASP A 75 -19.04 -0.54 -3.26
N LEU A 76 -20.31 -0.42 -3.61
CA LEU A 76 -20.69 0.25 -4.85
C LEU A 76 -20.30 1.73 -4.81
N SER A 77 -19.74 2.24 -5.91
CA SER A 77 -19.50 3.67 -6.03
C SER A 77 -20.80 4.46 -5.96
N THR A 78 -20.77 5.59 -5.28
CA THR A 78 -21.85 6.58 -5.23
C THR A 78 -21.54 7.75 -6.17
N PRO A 79 -22.45 8.72 -6.36
CA PRO A 79 -22.15 9.91 -7.17
C PRO A 79 -20.94 10.72 -6.70
N THR A 80 -20.51 10.55 -5.45
CA THR A 80 -19.45 11.34 -4.81
C THR A 80 -18.26 10.55 -4.30
N ALA A 81 -18.33 9.20 -4.29
CA ALA A 81 -17.27 8.34 -3.74
C ALA A 81 -17.04 7.09 -4.58
N GLY A 82 -15.81 6.58 -4.59
CA GLY A 82 -15.41 5.42 -5.37
C GLY A 82 -15.91 4.06 -4.84
N GLY A 83 -16.27 3.98 -3.57
CA GLY A 83 -16.65 2.72 -2.90
C GLY A 83 -15.50 2.01 -2.20
N GLY A 84 -14.27 2.12 -2.70
CA GLY A 84 -13.07 1.61 -2.03
C GLY A 84 -12.48 2.60 -1.02
N LYS A 85 -11.79 2.07 -0.01
CA LYS A 85 -10.91 2.87 0.86
C LYS A 85 -9.51 2.91 0.23
N GLY A 86 -8.79 4.00 0.47
CA GLY A 86 -7.38 4.07 0.06
C GLY A 86 -6.55 3.02 0.80
N THR A 87 -5.75 2.27 0.05
CA THR A 87 -4.83 1.25 0.59
C THR A 87 -3.43 1.51 0.06
N CYS A 88 -2.44 1.43 0.91
CA CYS A 88 -1.04 1.54 0.50
C CYS A 88 -0.55 0.22 -0.09
N CYS A 89 0.34 0.21 -1.01
CA CYS A 89 0.70 1.19 -2.03
C CYS A 89 1.17 0.42 -3.25
N VAL A 90 1.05 1.00 -4.43
CA VAL A 90 1.74 0.52 -5.62
C VAL A 90 2.94 1.42 -5.90
N ASP A 91 4.09 0.83 -6.19
CA ASP A 91 5.27 1.57 -6.61
C ASP A 91 5.12 1.98 -8.08
N TRP A 92 5.37 3.24 -8.37
CA TRP A 92 5.35 3.80 -9.72
C TRP A 92 6.57 4.71 -9.93
N THR A 93 7.11 4.69 -11.15
CA THR A 93 8.23 5.53 -11.53
C THR A 93 7.94 6.28 -12.83
N ASP A 94 8.41 7.52 -12.93
CA ASP A 94 8.31 8.35 -14.12
C ASP A 94 9.33 7.98 -15.21
N GLU A 95 10.27 7.06 -14.93
CA GLU A 95 11.25 6.59 -15.90
C GLU A 95 10.65 5.73 -17.02
N VAL A 96 9.57 5.02 -16.73
CA VAL A 96 8.93 4.14 -17.72
C VAL A 96 7.92 4.95 -18.53
N PRO A 97 8.11 5.04 -19.85
CA PRO A 97 7.18 5.80 -20.69
C PRO A 97 5.79 5.15 -20.74
N LEU A 98 4.78 5.98 -20.93
CA LEU A 98 3.42 5.51 -21.21
C LEU A 98 3.29 5.07 -22.70
N PRO A 99 2.44 4.08 -22.99
CA PRO A 99 1.58 3.33 -22.08
C PRO A 99 2.33 2.28 -21.27
N GLN A 100 1.94 2.11 -20.00
CA GLN A 100 2.44 1.03 -19.14
C GLN A 100 1.37 -0.04 -18.97
N LYS A 101 1.78 -1.30 -18.98
CA LYS A 101 0.91 -2.42 -18.68
C LYS A 101 0.84 -2.68 -17.18
N VAL A 102 -0.38 -2.84 -16.69
CA VAL A 102 -0.68 -3.05 -15.28
C VAL A 102 -1.59 -4.27 -15.18
N THR A 103 -1.23 -5.21 -14.31
CA THR A 103 -2.05 -6.37 -14.01
C THR A 103 -3.04 -6.04 -12.90
N VAL A 104 -4.33 -6.12 -13.20
CA VAL A 104 -5.41 -5.99 -12.21
C VAL A 104 -6.07 -7.36 -12.02
N ARG A 105 -6.13 -7.82 -10.78
CA ARG A 105 -6.78 -9.07 -10.37
C ARG A 105 -7.84 -8.77 -9.33
N TRP A 106 -9.04 -9.33 -9.47
CA TRP A 106 -10.15 -9.05 -8.55
C TRP A 106 -11.06 -10.26 -8.33
N VAL A 107 -11.78 -10.25 -7.21
CA VAL A 107 -12.77 -11.28 -6.89
C VAL A 107 -14.03 -11.06 -7.73
N VAL A 108 -14.43 -12.07 -8.48
CA VAL A 108 -15.68 -12.06 -9.25
C VAL A 108 -16.78 -12.89 -8.62
N SER A 109 -16.43 -13.84 -7.78
CA SER A 109 -17.39 -14.63 -6.98
C SER A 109 -16.68 -15.27 -5.79
N ALA A 110 -17.47 -15.68 -4.80
CA ALA A 110 -16.98 -16.49 -3.69
C ALA A 110 -18.03 -17.53 -3.29
N CYS A 111 -17.57 -18.58 -2.57
CA CYS A 111 -18.45 -19.53 -1.90
C CYS A 111 -17.88 -19.88 -0.52
N MET A 112 -18.74 -20.26 0.42
CA MET A 112 -18.33 -20.65 1.77
C MET A 112 -17.95 -22.11 1.83
N GLN A 113 -16.75 -22.37 2.34
CA GLN A 113 -16.21 -23.72 2.59
C GLN A 113 -15.96 -23.93 4.08
N LYS A 114 -16.34 -25.11 4.60
CA LYS A 114 -15.97 -25.53 5.96
C LYS A 114 -14.52 -25.98 5.98
N VAL A 115 -13.72 -25.40 6.84
CA VAL A 115 -12.32 -25.79 7.07
C VAL A 115 -12.13 -26.12 8.53
N THR A 116 -11.63 -27.33 8.81
CA THR A 116 -11.27 -27.75 10.16
C THR A 116 -9.76 -27.57 10.35
N ASN A 117 -9.38 -26.78 11.36
CA ASN A 117 -7.98 -26.56 11.69
C ASN A 117 -7.38 -27.75 12.46
N SER A 118 -6.07 -27.73 12.71
CA SER A 118 -5.34 -28.78 13.44
C SER A 118 -5.85 -29.01 14.86
N ASN A 119 -6.55 -28.05 15.46
CA ASN A 119 -7.14 -28.13 16.80
C ASN A 119 -8.57 -28.69 16.79
N GLY A 120 -9.06 -29.22 15.66
CA GLY A 120 -10.41 -29.76 15.50
C GLY A 120 -11.53 -28.70 15.43
N ARG A 121 -11.21 -27.40 15.41
CA ARG A 121 -12.22 -26.34 15.26
C ARG A 121 -12.59 -26.15 13.79
N THR A 122 -13.87 -26.25 13.50
CA THR A 122 -14.43 -25.99 12.17
C THR A 122 -14.91 -24.55 12.07
N ARG A 123 -14.56 -23.88 10.97
CA ARG A 123 -15.06 -22.55 10.59
C ARG A 123 -15.45 -22.53 9.13
N GLU A 124 -16.39 -21.68 8.77
CA GLU A 124 -16.67 -21.35 7.38
C GLU A 124 -15.73 -20.22 6.92
N VAL A 125 -15.13 -20.41 5.75
CA VAL A 125 -14.23 -19.43 5.13
C VAL A 125 -14.66 -19.19 3.69
N PRO A 126 -14.57 -17.96 3.18
CA PRO A 126 -14.83 -17.70 1.77
C PRO A 126 -13.69 -18.25 0.90
N VAL A 127 -14.05 -18.93 -0.17
CA VAL A 127 -13.15 -19.34 -1.25
C VAL A 127 -13.45 -18.44 -2.45
N HIS A 128 -12.49 -17.60 -2.78
CA HIS A 128 -12.64 -16.58 -3.81
C HIS A 128 -12.28 -17.13 -5.19
N THR A 129 -13.07 -16.76 -6.20
CA THR A 129 -12.74 -16.92 -7.61
C THR A 129 -12.26 -15.58 -8.13
N PHE A 130 -11.07 -15.56 -8.70
CA PHE A 130 -10.45 -14.35 -9.24
C PHE A 130 -10.55 -14.31 -10.76
N LYS A 131 -10.70 -13.10 -11.29
CA LYS A 131 -10.41 -12.73 -12.67
C LYS A 131 -9.16 -11.85 -12.67
N GLU A 132 -8.39 -11.92 -13.75
CA GLU A 132 -7.17 -11.11 -13.93
C GLU A 132 -7.16 -10.55 -15.35
N GLN A 133 -6.73 -9.31 -15.47
CA GLN A 133 -6.63 -8.63 -16.75
C GLN A 133 -5.39 -7.71 -16.77
N GLU A 134 -4.68 -7.73 -17.89
CA GLU A 134 -3.67 -6.72 -18.19
C GLU A 134 -4.37 -5.49 -18.79
N VAL A 135 -4.12 -4.32 -18.22
CA VAL A 135 -4.74 -3.03 -18.58
C VAL A 135 -3.63 -2.04 -18.90
N GLU A 136 -3.84 -1.22 -19.90
CA GLU A 136 -2.89 -0.16 -20.25
C GLU A 136 -3.18 1.13 -19.47
N LEU A 137 -2.16 1.63 -18.78
CA LEU A 137 -2.17 2.98 -18.22
C LEU A 137 -1.76 3.96 -19.31
N ASN A 138 -2.74 4.68 -19.86
CA ASN A 138 -2.57 5.64 -20.96
C ASN A 138 -2.79 7.10 -20.53
N SER A 139 -3.30 7.32 -19.33
CA SER A 139 -3.63 8.66 -18.83
C SER A 139 -2.37 9.48 -18.56
N PRO A 140 -2.36 10.78 -18.82
CA PRO A 140 -1.28 11.64 -18.39
C PRO A 140 -1.13 11.58 -16.86
N VAL A 141 0.11 11.47 -16.39
CA VAL A 141 0.43 11.44 -14.97
C VAL A 141 0.63 12.87 -14.47
N PRO A 142 0.00 13.26 -13.35
CA PRO A 142 0.21 14.58 -12.77
C PRO A 142 1.65 14.71 -12.23
N LYS A 143 2.10 15.95 -12.05
CA LYS A 143 3.46 16.25 -11.55
C LYS A 143 3.74 15.66 -10.16
N ASP A 144 2.73 15.66 -9.30
CA ASP A 144 2.80 15.13 -7.94
C ASP A 144 1.70 14.05 -7.79
N PRO A 145 1.97 12.81 -8.25
CA PRO A 145 1.01 11.71 -8.23
C PRO A 145 0.92 11.12 -6.82
N GLU A 146 -0.31 10.88 -6.34
CA GLU A 146 -0.55 10.32 -5.02
C GLU A 146 -1.44 9.06 -5.07
N TYR A 147 -2.28 8.93 -6.10
CA TYR A 147 -3.26 7.85 -6.19
C TYR A 147 -3.11 7.05 -7.48
N PHE A 148 -3.20 5.73 -7.34
CA PHE A 148 -3.42 4.79 -8.44
C PHE A 148 -4.89 4.37 -8.41
N GLU A 149 -5.65 4.83 -9.39
CA GLU A 149 -7.09 4.59 -9.48
C GLU A 149 -7.39 3.38 -10.36
N VAL A 150 -8.30 2.52 -9.88
CA VAL A 150 -8.82 1.36 -10.63
C VAL A 150 -10.32 1.47 -10.73
N HIS A 151 -10.85 1.47 -11.93
CA HIS A 151 -12.28 1.61 -12.23
C HIS A 151 -12.83 0.30 -12.78
N PHE A 152 -13.75 -0.33 -12.05
CA PHE A 152 -14.41 -1.59 -12.42
C PHE A 152 -15.79 -1.32 -13.00
N TYR A 153 -16.02 -1.73 -14.25
CA TYR A 153 -17.27 -1.49 -14.96
C TYR A 153 -18.16 -2.73 -15.00
N LEU A 154 -19.47 -2.53 -15.33
CA LEU A 154 -20.48 -3.58 -15.28
C LEU A 154 -20.22 -4.70 -16.31
N ASP A 155 -19.62 -4.38 -17.44
CA ASP A 155 -19.24 -5.30 -18.51
C ASP A 155 -17.88 -5.99 -18.26
N ASP A 156 -17.38 -5.89 -17.04
CA ASP A 156 -16.09 -6.43 -16.60
C ASP A 156 -14.86 -5.81 -17.26
N HIS A 157 -14.97 -4.70 -17.99
CA HIS A 157 -13.77 -3.98 -18.38
C HIS A 157 -13.20 -3.16 -17.22
N ILE A 158 -11.90 -2.92 -17.27
CA ILE A 158 -11.15 -2.21 -16.25
C ILE A 158 -10.45 -1.01 -16.90
N GLU A 159 -10.47 0.12 -16.23
CA GLU A 159 -9.60 1.25 -16.55
C GLU A 159 -8.73 1.61 -15.36
N VAL A 160 -7.55 2.13 -15.62
CA VAL A 160 -6.62 2.62 -14.60
C VAL A 160 -6.21 4.05 -14.89
N ALA A 161 -5.87 4.78 -13.85
CA ALA A 161 -5.35 6.15 -13.95
C ALA A 161 -4.45 6.47 -12.77
N ILE A 162 -3.63 7.51 -12.93
CA ILE A 162 -2.87 8.10 -11.83
C ILE A 162 -3.37 9.53 -11.63
N SER A 163 -3.59 9.92 -10.37
CA SER A 163 -4.11 11.23 -10.00
C SER A 163 -3.39 11.82 -8.79
N ALA A 164 -3.46 13.14 -8.63
CA ALA A 164 -2.95 13.84 -7.44
C ALA A 164 -3.94 13.82 -6.28
N THR A 165 -5.23 13.65 -6.57
CA THR A 165 -6.31 13.50 -5.60
C THR A 165 -7.34 12.52 -6.14
N PRO A 166 -8.10 11.79 -5.32
CA PRO A 166 -9.12 10.89 -5.81
C PRO A 166 -10.09 11.61 -6.75
N SER A 167 -10.26 11.07 -7.95
CA SER A 167 -11.15 11.61 -8.97
C SER A 167 -12.61 11.51 -8.54
N LYS A 168 -13.47 12.29 -9.17
CA LYS A 168 -14.91 12.02 -9.08
C LYS A 168 -15.25 10.76 -9.89
N PRO A 169 -16.28 9.99 -9.49
CA PRO A 169 -16.76 8.88 -10.29
C PRO A 169 -17.03 9.29 -11.73
N ARG A 170 -16.55 8.49 -12.68
CA ARG A 170 -16.64 8.78 -14.13
C ARG A 170 -18.05 8.63 -14.70
N LEU A 171 -18.87 7.80 -14.04
CA LEU A 171 -20.25 7.55 -14.44
C LEU A 171 -21.23 8.40 -13.64
N LYS A 172 -22.32 8.79 -14.28
CA LYS A 172 -23.47 9.35 -13.57
C LYS A 172 -24.22 8.22 -12.85
N LEU A 173 -24.00 8.10 -11.56
CA LEU A 173 -24.54 7.04 -10.73
C LEU A 173 -25.86 7.46 -10.08
N ASP A 174 -26.74 6.49 -9.85
CA ASP A 174 -27.95 6.67 -9.08
C ASP A 174 -27.57 6.93 -7.60
N PRO A 175 -28.05 8.00 -6.98
CA PRO A 175 -27.77 8.29 -5.57
C PRO A 175 -28.38 7.27 -4.59
N THR A 176 -29.33 6.46 -5.05
CA THR A 176 -29.96 5.40 -4.24
C THR A 176 -29.24 4.06 -4.35
N ARG A 177 -28.15 3.98 -5.10
CA ARG A 177 -27.33 2.77 -5.14
C ARG A 177 -26.85 2.43 -3.73
N ALA A 178 -27.19 1.24 -3.30
CA ALA A 178 -26.72 0.67 -2.05
C ALA A 178 -26.10 -0.69 -2.32
N ASP A 179 -25.13 -1.05 -1.50
CA ASP A 179 -24.65 -2.41 -1.50
C ASP A 179 -25.80 -3.34 -1.09
N PRO A 180 -25.86 -4.55 -1.68
CA PRO A 180 -26.75 -5.55 -1.16
C PRO A 180 -26.41 -5.78 0.32
N ASP A 181 -27.36 -5.54 1.20
CA ASP A 181 -27.24 -5.83 2.62
C ASP A 181 -26.76 -7.27 2.78
N ASP A 182 -25.70 -7.49 3.53
CA ASP A 182 -25.07 -8.79 3.78
C ASP A 182 -24.74 -9.60 2.50
N VAL A 183 -23.51 -9.49 2.01
CA VAL A 183 -23.01 -10.34 0.94
C VAL A 183 -22.94 -11.78 1.46
N GLN A 184 -24.02 -12.54 1.26
CA GLN A 184 -24.07 -13.96 1.62
C GLN A 184 -23.54 -14.79 0.44
N TYR A 185 -22.43 -15.46 0.66
CA TYR A 185 -21.92 -16.40 -0.33
C TYR A 185 -22.61 -17.76 -0.23
N PRO A 186 -22.94 -18.38 -1.37
CA PRO A 186 -23.45 -19.75 -1.37
C PRO A 186 -22.40 -20.72 -0.83
N LYS A 187 -22.83 -21.89 -0.38
CA LYS A 187 -21.90 -22.97 -0.04
C LYS A 187 -21.20 -23.48 -1.30
N CYS A 188 -19.90 -23.77 -1.19
CA CYS A 188 -19.15 -24.33 -2.31
C CYS A 188 -19.74 -25.68 -2.72
N LYS A 189 -19.93 -25.87 -4.03
CA LYS A 189 -20.40 -27.16 -4.57
C LYS A 189 -19.32 -28.21 -4.36
N GLY A 190 -19.68 -29.35 -3.76
CA GLY A 190 -18.73 -30.46 -3.51
C GLY A 190 -17.91 -30.33 -2.22
N ALA A 191 -18.17 -29.35 -1.36
CA ALA A 191 -17.64 -29.35 0.00
C ALA A 191 -18.41 -30.40 0.83
N LEU A 192 -17.78 -31.57 1.07
CA LEU A 192 -18.25 -32.61 2.02
C LEU A 192 -18.04 -32.13 3.45
#